data_5878d9d4f5de0cae0e03de4bb4a7df5e
#
_entry.id   5878d9d4f5de0cae0e03de4bb4a7df5e
#
_cell.length_a   1.000
_cell.length_b   1.000
_cell.length_c   1.000
_cell.angle_alpha   90.00
_cell.angle_beta   90.00
_cell.angle_gamma   90.00
#
_symmetry.space_group_name_H-M   'P 1'
#
loop_
_entity.id
_entity.type
_entity.pdbx_description
1 polymer ?
#
loop_
_entity_poly.entity_id
_entity_poly.type
_entity_poly.pdbx_seq_one_letter_code
_entity_poly.pdbx_strand_id
1 'polypeptide(L)'
;LELAFKTFDLAQLQLVREALLERGHWLEQAPFLAQRLELVLPTDTLWGQLYYQAGLGLYDLLAGQQRIGRSRGISPDALQQSLPRLKPGRGGVAYSDGRFDDARLNLLLARTAEQGGATLRTRCRVVGFERTADGRLNAAISETATGMQERWTAGVIVNATGIQADSIRQLADPEAAPRMLTSRGCHLVLEQNLCPGGLGLLVPSTADGRVLFMLPFHGRTLVG
;
A
#
# COMPACT_ATOMS: atom_id res chain seq x y z
N LEU A 1 -9.86 3.81 -6.09
CA LEU A 1 -10.66 3.47 -7.28
C LEU A 1 -12.04 4.15 -7.25
N GLU A 2 -12.80 4.03 -6.17
CA GLU A 2 -14.13 4.62 -6.03
C GLU A 2 -14.11 6.15 -6.20
N LEU A 3 -13.10 6.83 -5.68
CA LEU A 3 -12.90 8.27 -5.82
C LEU A 3 -12.60 8.64 -7.28
N ALA A 4 -11.75 7.88 -7.97
CA ALA A 4 -11.41 8.09 -9.38
C ALA A 4 -12.64 7.93 -10.30
N PHE A 5 -13.56 7.04 -9.95
CA PHE A 5 -14.82 6.87 -10.68
C PHE A 5 -15.82 7.99 -10.41
N LYS A 6 -15.88 8.49 -9.17
CA LYS A 6 -16.83 9.58 -8.82
C LYS A 6 -16.42 10.93 -9.40
N THR A 7 -15.13 11.16 -9.61
CA THR A 7 -14.59 12.47 -10.05
C THR A 7 -14.12 12.50 -11.51
N PHE A 8 -14.01 11.35 -12.20
CA PHE A 8 -13.40 11.21 -13.54
C PHE A 8 -12.04 11.93 -13.66
N ASP A 9 -11.23 11.85 -12.61
CA ASP A 9 -9.92 12.50 -12.55
C ASP A 9 -8.88 11.64 -13.28
N LEU A 10 -8.38 12.15 -14.42
CA LEU A 10 -7.37 11.47 -15.23
C LEU A 10 -6.06 11.23 -14.45
N ALA A 11 -5.68 12.14 -13.55
CA ALA A 11 -4.49 11.96 -12.73
C ALA A 11 -4.63 10.77 -11.76
N GLN A 12 -5.81 10.57 -11.20
CA GLN A 12 -6.10 9.41 -10.36
C GLN A 12 -6.12 8.11 -11.16
N LEU A 13 -6.63 8.10 -12.39
CA LEU A 13 -6.59 6.93 -13.27
C LEU A 13 -5.13 6.57 -13.65
N GLN A 14 -4.29 7.58 -13.90
CA GLN A 14 -2.88 7.36 -14.16
C GLN A 14 -2.16 6.78 -12.93
N LEU A 15 -2.43 7.30 -11.74
CA LEU A 15 -1.90 6.77 -10.48
C LEU A 15 -2.30 5.30 -10.26
N VAL A 16 -3.57 4.95 -10.53
CA VAL A 16 -4.03 3.55 -10.45
C VAL A 16 -3.26 2.67 -11.43
N ARG A 17 -3.06 3.12 -12.68
CA ARG A 17 -2.31 2.38 -13.68
C ARG A 17 -0.85 2.18 -13.27
N GLU A 18 -0.19 3.20 -12.78
CA GLU A 18 1.19 3.12 -12.26
C GLU A 18 1.28 2.13 -11.10
N ALA A 19 0.36 2.19 -10.14
CA ALA A 19 0.30 1.24 -9.02
C ALA A 19 0.10 -0.21 -9.49
N LEU A 20 -0.69 -0.45 -10.54
CA LEU A 20 -0.90 -1.76 -11.12
C LEU A 20 0.36 -2.31 -11.82
N LEU A 21 1.12 -1.45 -12.50
CA LEU A 21 2.40 -1.80 -13.10
C LEU A 21 3.44 -2.16 -12.03
N GLU A 22 3.57 -1.32 -10.99
CA GLU A 22 4.46 -1.59 -9.86
C GLU A 22 4.10 -2.89 -9.13
N ARG A 23 2.81 -3.15 -8.93
CA ARG A 23 2.35 -4.43 -8.38
C ARG A 23 2.83 -5.62 -9.21
N GLY A 24 2.72 -5.52 -10.54
CA GLY A 24 3.22 -6.55 -11.45
C GLY A 24 4.72 -6.80 -11.26
N HIS A 25 5.52 -5.75 -11.22
CA HIS A 25 6.96 -5.83 -10.99
C HIS A 25 7.29 -6.55 -9.68
N TRP A 26 6.61 -6.25 -8.58
CA TRP A 26 6.86 -6.91 -7.30
C TRP A 26 6.50 -8.39 -7.30
N LEU A 27 5.42 -8.77 -7.96
CA LEU A 27 5.02 -10.18 -8.11
C LEU A 27 6.03 -10.99 -8.95
N GLU A 28 6.68 -10.35 -9.90
CA GLU A 28 7.71 -10.97 -10.74
C GLU A 28 9.09 -10.98 -10.06
N GLN A 29 9.50 -9.87 -9.45
CA GLN A 29 10.84 -9.68 -8.91
C GLN A 29 11.03 -10.31 -7.52
N ALA A 30 9.98 -10.37 -6.72
CA ALA A 30 10.01 -10.88 -5.36
C ALA A 30 8.86 -11.86 -5.06
N PRO A 31 8.65 -12.94 -5.85
CA PRO A 31 7.52 -13.86 -5.70
C PRO A 31 7.50 -14.60 -4.36
N PHE A 32 8.62 -14.65 -3.67
CA PHE A 32 8.76 -15.22 -2.33
C PHE A 32 8.26 -14.28 -1.21
N LEU A 33 8.09 -12.98 -1.49
CA LEU A 33 7.54 -11.97 -0.56
C LEU A 33 6.22 -11.39 -1.05
N ALA A 34 6.07 -11.22 -2.36
CA ALA A 34 4.87 -10.68 -2.98
C ALA A 34 4.07 -11.82 -3.63
N GLN A 35 2.80 -11.95 -3.30
CA GLN A 35 1.93 -13.02 -3.77
C GLN A 35 0.58 -12.47 -4.17
N ARG A 36 -0.06 -13.15 -5.14
CA ARG A 36 -1.44 -12.88 -5.47
C ARG A 36 -2.35 -13.23 -4.29
N LEU A 37 -3.28 -12.33 -4.00
CA LEU A 37 -4.38 -12.55 -3.06
C LEU A 37 -5.69 -12.31 -3.80
N GLU A 38 -6.64 -13.21 -3.64
CA GLU A 38 -8.01 -12.99 -4.10
C GLU A 38 -8.82 -12.34 -2.97
N LEU A 39 -9.49 -11.25 -3.29
CA LEU A 39 -10.35 -10.49 -2.38
C LEU A 39 -11.78 -10.53 -2.88
N VAL A 40 -12.74 -10.52 -1.97
CA VAL A 40 -14.15 -10.41 -2.32
C VAL A 40 -14.77 -9.17 -1.70
N LEU A 41 -15.60 -8.49 -2.50
CA LEU A 41 -16.54 -7.49 -2.05
C LEU A 41 -17.91 -8.16 -1.94
N PRO A 42 -18.44 -8.37 -0.74
CA PRO A 42 -19.78 -8.91 -0.58
C PRO A 42 -20.82 -7.88 -1.04
N THR A 43 -21.91 -8.38 -1.58
CA THR A 43 -23.01 -7.53 -2.06
C THR A 43 -24.35 -8.07 -1.59
N ASP A 44 -25.26 -7.15 -1.22
CA ASP A 44 -26.60 -7.48 -0.79
C ASP A 44 -27.63 -7.34 -1.92
N THR A 45 -27.24 -6.71 -3.05
CA THR A 45 -28.10 -6.43 -4.20
C THR A 45 -27.46 -6.83 -5.52
N LEU A 46 -28.28 -7.18 -6.52
CA LEU A 46 -27.80 -7.43 -7.89
C LEU A 46 -27.19 -6.17 -8.52
N TRP A 47 -27.74 -5.01 -8.25
CA TRP A 47 -27.22 -3.73 -8.75
C TRP A 47 -25.85 -3.42 -8.15
N GLY A 48 -25.65 -3.66 -6.86
CA GLY A 48 -24.33 -3.55 -6.22
C GLY A 48 -23.30 -4.50 -6.83
N GLN A 49 -23.71 -5.73 -7.11
CA GLN A 49 -22.84 -6.71 -7.77
C GLN A 49 -22.43 -6.26 -9.18
N LEU A 50 -23.38 -5.78 -9.99
CA LEU A 50 -23.11 -5.26 -11.34
C LEU A 50 -22.21 -4.01 -11.30
N TYR A 51 -22.47 -3.10 -10.36
CA TYR A 51 -21.65 -1.90 -10.16
C TYR A 51 -20.21 -2.23 -9.86
N TYR A 52 -19.95 -3.09 -8.86
CA TYR A 52 -18.59 -3.49 -8.52
C TYR A 52 -17.94 -4.33 -9.62
N GLN A 53 -18.71 -5.17 -10.31
CA GLN A 53 -18.18 -5.96 -11.43
C GLN A 53 -17.75 -5.07 -12.60
N ALA A 54 -18.49 -4.02 -12.91
CA ALA A 54 -18.10 -3.05 -13.93
C ALA A 54 -16.85 -2.27 -13.52
N GLY A 55 -16.80 -1.78 -12.28
CA GLY A 55 -15.65 -1.05 -11.74
C GLY A 55 -14.37 -1.89 -11.68
N LEU A 56 -14.47 -3.13 -11.20
CA LEU A 56 -13.33 -4.05 -11.15
C LEU A 56 -12.96 -4.57 -12.54
N GLY A 57 -13.91 -4.67 -13.46
CA GLY A 57 -13.62 -4.97 -14.87
C GLY A 57 -12.77 -3.88 -15.54
N LEU A 58 -13.04 -2.61 -15.22
CA LEU A 58 -12.17 -1.50 -15.67
C LEU A 58 -10.80 -1.53 -14.98
N TYR A 59 -10.74 -1.88 -13.69
CA TYR A 59 -9.47 -2.11 -13.00
C TYR A 59 -8.62 -3.18 -13.68
N ASP A 60 -9.23 -4.31 -14.06
CA ASP A 60 -8.58 -5.38 -14.80
C ASP A 60 -8.11 -4.92 -16.20
N LEU A 61 -8.88 -4.03 -16.85
CA LEU A 61 -8.51 -3.45 -18.14
C LEU A 61 -7.32 -2.48 -18.01
N LEU A 62 -7.30 -1.63 -16.98
CA LEU A 62 -6.19 -0.72 -16.70
C LEU A 62 -4.88 -1.45 -16.38
N ALA A 63 -4.97 -2.65 -15.79
CA ALA A 63 -3.80 -3.51 -15.53
C ALA A 63 -3.17 -4.05 -16.83
N GLY A 64 -3.90 -4.12 -17.93
CA GLY A 64 -3.39 -4.57 -19.22
C GLY A 64 -2.67 -5.93 -19.15
N GLN A 65 -1.41 -5.96 -19.53
CA GLN A 65 -0.57 -7.17 -19.49
C GLN A 65 -0.18 -7.58 -18.06
N GLN A 66 -0.19 -6.65 -17.10
CA GLN A 66 0.08 -6.92 -15.68
C GLN A 66 -1.16 -7.37 -14.90
N ARG A 67 -2.19 -7.82 -15.61
CA ARG A 67 -3.39 -8.39 -15.00
C ARG A 67 -3.08 -9.73 -14.36
N ILE A 68 -3.26 -9.84 -13.05
CA ILE A 68 -2.97 -11.03 -12.25
C ILE A 68 -4.18 -11.95 -12.03
N GLY A 69 -5.35 -11.59 -12.54
CA GLY A 69 -6.58 -12.37 -12.49
C GLY A 69 -7.72 -11.61 -13.15
N ARG A 70 -8.88 -12.28 -13.28
CA ARG A 70 -10.12 -11.65 -13.76
C ARG A 70 -11.08 -11.47 -12.60
N SER A 71 -11.69 -10.30 -12.54
CA SER A 71 -12.81 -10.07 -11.64
C SER A 71 -14.02 -10.88 -12.07
N ARG A 72 -14.69 -11.50 -11.11
CA ARG A 72 -15.83 -12.40 -11.36
C ARG A 72 -16.87 -12.34 -10.25
N GLY A 73 -18.12 -12.57 -10.60
CA GLY A 73 -19.15 -12.81 -9.59
C GLY A 73 -18.86 -14.09 -8.81
N ILE A 74 -19.17 -14.07 -7.51
CA ILE A 74 -19.12 -15.23 -6.62
C ILE A 74 -20.51 -15.48 -6.05
N SER A 75 -20.97 -16.75 -6.10
CA SER A 75 -22.29 -17.13 -5.60
C SER A 75 -22.33 -17.09 -4.06
N PRO A 76 -23.54 -16.98 -3.46
CA PRO A 76 -23.70 -17.04 -2.00
C PRO A 76 -23.06 -18.28 -1.39
N ASP A 77 -23.28 -19.45 -1.97
CA ASP A 77 -22.75 -20.72 -1.45
C ASP A 77 -21.22 -20.78 -1.50
N ALA A 78 -20.62 -20.36 -2.61
CA ALA A 78 -19.17 -20.30 -2.76
C ALA A 78 -18.53 -19.28 -1.80
N LEU A 79 -19.20 -18.14 -1.59
CA LEU A 79 -18.77 -17.15 -0.62
C LEU A 79 -18.84 -17.70 0.81
N GLN A 80 -19.93 -18.35 1.17
CA GLN A 80 -20.13 -18.95 2.50
C GLN A 80 -19.14 -20.09 2.78
N GLN A 81 -18.78 -20.89 1.76
CA GLN A 81 -17.74 -21.92 1.89
C GLN A 81 -16.36 -21.30 2.14
N SER A 82 -16.03 -20.21 1.46
CA SER A 82 -14.73 -19.55 1.61
C SER A 82 -14.62 -18.71 2.88
N LEU A 83 -15.71 -18.09 3.31
CA LEU A 83 -15.82 -17.22 4.48
C LEU A 83 -17.00 -17.63 5.37
N PRO A 84 -16.90 -18.73 6.13
CA PRO A 84 -18.05 -19.35 6.84
C PRO A 84 -18.68 -18.47 7.92
N ARG A 85 -17.94 -17.48 8.42
CA ARG A 85 -18.39 -16.54 9.45
C ARG A 85 -19.02 -15.27 8.89
N LEU A 86 -18.98 -15.08 7.56
CA LEU A 86 -19.62 -13.93 6.94
C LEU A 86 -21.15 -14.09 7.01
N LYS A 87 -21.86 -13.01 7.30
CA LYS A 87 -23.32 -13.01 7.21
C LYS A 87 -23.77 -13.43 5.80
N PRO A 88 -24.77 -14.34 5.70
CA PRO A 88 -25.32 -14.70 4.41
C PRO A 88 -25.81 -13.47 3.64
N GLY A 89 -25.43 -13.37 2.37
CA GLY A 89 -25.80 -12.29 1.45
C GLY A 89 -26.05 -12.85 0.07
N ARG A 90 -26.14 -11.98 -0.94
CA ARG A 90 -26.37 -12.39 -2.34
C ARG A 90 -25.10 -12.83 -3.09
N GLY A 91 -23.98 -13.06 -2.36
CA GLY A 91 -22.69 -13.35 -2.94
C GLY A 91 -21.82 -12.10 -2.98
N GLY A 92 -21.06 -11.92 -4.06
CA GLY A 92 -20.15 -10.78 -4.18
C GLY A 92 -19.40 -10.73 -5.49
N VAL A 93 -18.39 -9.88 -5.56
CA VAL A 93 -17.44 -9.83 -6.67
C VAL A 93 -16.05 -10.13 -6.15
N ALA A 94 -15.43 -11.18 -6.65
CA ALA A 94 -14.06 -11.52 -6.37
C ALA A 94 -13.12 -10.87 -7.39
N TYR A 95 -12.00 -10.36 -6.93
CA TYR A 95 -10.94 -9.79 -7.75
C TYR A 95 -9.57 -10.15 -7.18
N SER A 96 -8.53 -9.97 -7.96
CA SER A 96 -7.17 -10.29 -7.55
C SER A 96 -6.35 -9.03 -7.28
N ASP A 97 -5.62 -9.06 -6.17
CA ASP A 97 -4.65 -8.03 -5.83
C ASP A 97 -3.33 -8.65 -5.34
N GLY A 98 -2.31 -7.84 -5.14
CA GLY A 98 -1.03 -8.23 -4.56
C GLY A 98 -1.04 -8.10 -3.05
N ARG A 99 -0.50 -9.08 -2.35
CA ARG A 99 -0.11 -8.95 -0.95
C ARG A 99 1.38 -9.15 -0.81
N PHE A 100 2.01 -8.52 0.16
CA PHE A 100 3.41 -8.74 0.48
C PHE A 100 3.67 -8.58 1.98
N ASP A 101 4.80 -9.16 2.42
CA ASP A 101 5.35 -8.92 3.75
C ASP A 101 6.16 -7.61 3.65
N ASP A 102 5.57 -6.50 4.07
CA ASP A 102 6.13 -5.16 3.91
C ASP A 102 7.45 -4.96 4.68
N ALA A 103 7.58 -5.53 5.87
CA ALA A 103 8.80 -5.45 6.65
C ALA A 103 9.96 -6.19 5.98
N ARG A 104 9.70 -7.37 5.46
CA ARG A 104 10.71 -8.17 4.72
C ARG A 104 11.04 -7.55 3.37
N LEU A 105 10.05 -7.02 2.67
CA LEU A 105 10.27 -6.34 1.40
C LEU A 105 11.15 -5.09 1.58
N ASN A 106 10.89 -4.30 2.63
CA ASN A 106 11.73 -3.16 2.96
C ASN A 106 13.18 -3.57 3.27
N LEU A 107 13.38 -4.67 4.02
CA LEU A 107 14.70 -5.21 4.28
C LEU A 107 15.40 -5.70 2.99
N LEU A 108 14.65 -6.36 2.10
CA LEU A 108 15.18 -6.80 0.80
C LEU A 108 15.64 -5.61 -0.05
N LEU A 109 14.82 -4.56 -0.13
CA LEU A 109 15.17 -3.32 -0.84
C LEU A 109 16.44 -2.68 -0.29
N ALA A 110 16.54 -2.56 1.03
CA ALA A 110 17.71 -2.02 1.70
C ALA A 110 18.98 -2.84 1.37
N ARG A 111 18.91 -4.16 1.47
CA ARG A 111 20.03 -5.03 1.14
C ARG A 111 20.40 -5.01 -0.34
N THR A 112 19.43 -4.93 -1.22
CA THR A 112 19.67 -4.81 -2.66
C THR A 112 20.36 -3.48 -2.99
N ALA A 113 19.95 -2.39 -2.35
CA ALA A 113 20.61 -1.09 -2.49
C ALA A 113 22.08 -1.14 -1.99
N GLU A 114 22.32 -1.77 -0.83
CA GLU A 114 23.67 -1.95 -0.28
C GLU A 114 24.56 -2.78 -1.23
N GLN A 115 24.04 -3.88 -1.80
CA GLN A 115 24.74 -4.68 -2.79
C GLN A 115 25.04 -3.88 -4.07
N GLY A 116 24.19 -2.91 -4.41
CA GLY A 116 24.40 -1.93 -5.49
C GLY A 116 25.37 -0.80 -5.14
N GLY A 117 25.99 -0.82 -3.97
CA GLY A 117 26.98 0.18 -3.54
C GLY A 117 26.42 1.34 -2.70
N ALA A 118 25.15 1.30 -2.32
CA ALA A 118 24.58 2.30 -1.43
C ALA A 118 25.07 2.15 0.00
N THR A 119 25.34 3.25 0.68
CA THR A 119 25.64 3.26 2.12
C THR A 119 24.36 3.41 2.92
N LEU A 120 24.04 2.41 3.74
CA LEU A 120 22.89 2.44 4.64
C LEU A 120 23.32 2.89 6.04
N ARG A 121 22.52 3.80 6.62
CA ARG A 121 22.68 4.25 8.00
C ARG A 121 21.38 4.08 8.76
N THR A 122 21.30 3.07 9.60
CA THR A 122 20.21 2.88 10.55
C THR A 122 20.47 3.62 11.85
N ARG A 123 19.42 3.97 12.60
CA ARG A 123 19.50 4.73 13.85
C ARG A 123 20.29 6.03 13.71
N CYS A 124 20.14 6.67 12.56
CA CYS A 124 20.83 7.89 12.20
C CYS A 124 19.76 8.88 11.70
N ARG A 125 19.53 9.93 12.46
CA ARG A 125 18.48 10.94 12.18
C ARG A 125 19.08 12.12 11.45
N VAL A 126 18.45 12.58 10.39
CA VAL A 126 18.80 13.87 9.80
C VAL A 126 18.34 15.00 10.75
N VAL A 127 19.28 15.85 11.14
CA VAL A 127 19.06 16.93 12.13
C VAL A 127 19.28 18.31 11.52
N GLY A 128 19.79 18.40 10.30
CA GLY A 128 20.01 19.68 9.63
C GLY A 128 20.52 19.54 8.20
N PHE A 129 20.67 20.67 7.54
CA PHE A 129 21.20 20.77 6.19
C PHE A 129 22.18 21.93 6.10
N GLU A 130 23.14 21.80 5.19
CA GLU A 130 24.00 22.90 4.79
C GLU A 130 23.66 23.39 3.39
N ARG A 131 23.91 24.65 3.15
CA ARG A 131 23.72 25.31 1.85
C ARG A 131 25.03 25.83 1.31
N THR A 132 25.13 25.83 0.01
CA THR A 132 26.17 26.53 -0.74
C THR A 132 25.91 28.04 -0.69
N ALA A 133 26.89 28.85 -1.11
CA ALA A 133 26.76 30.30 -1.17
C ALA A 133 25.61 30.78 -2.07
N ASP A 134 25.23 30.03 -3.07
CA ASP A 134 24.10 30.27 -3.96
C ASP A 134 22.75 29.74 -3.40
N GLY A 135 22.73 29.26 -2.15
CA GLY A 135 21.53 28.86 -1.41
C GLY A 135 21.04 27.43 -1.67
N ARG A 136 21.70 26.63 -2.52
CA ARG A 136 21.31 25.24 -2.77
C ARG A 136 21.75 24.35 -1.64
N LEU A 137 20.89 23.35 -1.30
CA LEU A 137 21.26 22.28 -0.36
C LEU A 137 22.38 21.43 -0.96
N ASN A 138 23.47 21.24 -0.22
CA ASN A 138 24.61 20.42 -0.66
C ASN A 138 25.05 19.37 0.34
N ALA A 139 24.61 19.45 1.58
CA ALA A 139 24.88 18.43 2.58
C ALA A 139 23.71 18.24 3.54
N ALA A 140 23.53 17.02 4.00
CA ALA A 140 22.69 16.65 5.14
C ALA A 140 23.57 16.35 6.34
N ILE A 141 23.16 16.81 7.52
CA ILE A 141 23.77 16.48 8.80
C ILE A 141 22.90 15.46 9.47
N SER A 142 23.46 14.30 9.80
CA SER A 142 22.78 13.26 10.54
C SER A 142 23.43 13.07 11.91
N GLU A 143 22.63 12.60 12.86
CA GLU A 143 23.03 12.31 14.22
C GLU A 143 22.73 10.86 14.55
N THR A 144 23.74 10.15 15.06
CA THR A 144 23.62 8.76 15.51
C THR A 144 22.91 8.69 16.88
N ALA A 145 22.51 7.49 17.29
CA ALA A 145 21.93 7.26 18.62
C ALA A 145 22.86 7.63 19.80
N THR A 146 24.18 7.76 19.53
CA THR A 146 25.18 8.17 20.53
C THR A 146 25.48 9.66 20.52
N GLY A 147 24.76 10.44 19.69
CA GLY A 147 24.95 11.90 19.56
C GLY A 147 26.08 12.31 18.62
N MET A 148 26.73 11.37 17.94
CA MET A 148 27.78 11.69 16.97
C MET A 148 27.16 12.20 15.68
N GLN A 149 27.62 13.33 15.18
CA GLN A 149 27.15 13.90 13.91
C GLN A 149 28.02 13.44 12.74
N GLU A 150 27.36 13.15 11.64
CA GLU A 150 27.97 12.79 10.36
C GLU A 150 27.46 13.75 9.28
N ARG A 151 28.36 14.18 8.40
CA ARG A 151 28.10 15.09 7.29
C ARG A 151 28.12 14.33 5.96
N TRP A 152 27.01 14.42 5.20
CA TRP A 152 26.82 13.75 3.92
C TRP A 152 26.66 14.75 2.80
N THR A 153 27.62 14.81 1.88
CA THR A 153 27.54 15.66 0.70
C THR A 153 26.89 14.91 -0.46
N ALA A 154 26.01 15.57 -1.20
CA ALA A 154 25.34 15.01 -2.35
C ALA A 154 24.97 16.08 -3.38
N GLY A 155 24.89 15.68 -4.65
CA GLY A 155 24.34 16.52 -5.71
C GLY A 155 22.82 16.69 -5.64
N VAL A 156 22.12 15.68 -5.06
CA VAL A 156 20.68 15.70 -4.86
C VAL A 156 20.36 15.07 -3.50
N ILE A 157 19.44 15.67 -2.77
CA ILE A 157 18.92 15.15 -1.50
C ILE A 157 17.44 14.82 -1.70
N VAL A 158 17.06 13.55 -1.47
CA VAL A 158 15.69 13.07 -1.61
C VAL A 158 15.08 12.86 -0.21
N ASN A 159 13.98 13.57 0.06
CA ASN A 159 13.20 13.39 1.28
C ASN A 159 12.12 12.33 1.05
N ALA A 160 12.36 11.11 1.51
CA ALA A 160 11.45 9.97 1.44
C ALA A 160 11.03 9.51 2.86
N THR A 161 10.86 10.43 3.81
CA THR A 161 10.65 10.14 5.23
C THR A 161 9.18 9.92 5.62
N GLY A 162 8.30 9.69 4.65
CA GLY A 162 6.89 9.37 4.88
C GLY A 162 6.19 10.44 5.71
N ILE A 163 5.57 10.05 6.83
CA ILE A 163 4.84 10.99 7.70
C ILE A 163 5.69 12.11 8.31
N GLN A 164 7.01 12.00 8.27
CA GLN A 164 7.94 13.02 8.76
C GLN A 164 8.43 13.96 7.65
N ALA A 165 7.90 13.85 6.43
CA ALA A 165 8.38 14.64 5.29
C ALA A 165 8.31 16.16 5.54
N ASP A 166 7.26 16.66 6.19
CA ASP A 166 7.15 18.08 6.52
C ASP A 166 8.16 18.52 7.57
N SER A 167 8.43 17.69 8.58
CA SER A 167 9.47 18.02 9.58
C SER A 167 10.86 18.12 8.94
N ILE A 168 11.18 17.23 8.01
CA ILE A 168 12.46 17.31 7.27
C ILE A 168 12.50 18.50 6.32
N ARG A 169 11.38 18.85 5.67
CA ARG A 169 11.30 20.06 4.85
C ARG A 169 11.53 21.33 5.68
N GLN A 170 10.95 21.39 6.89
CA GLN A 170 11.11 22.53 7.80
C GLN A 170 12.53 22.63 8.38
N LEU A 171 13.29 21.54 8.47
CA LEU A 171 14.73 21.63 8.77
C LEU A 171 15.51 22.31 7.64
N ALA A 172 15.08 22.14 6.39
CA ALA A 172 15.71 22.76 5.24
C ALA A 172 15.21 24.21 5.00
N ASP A 173 13.93 24.46 5.28
CA ASP A 173 13.26 25.74 5.12
C ASP A 173 12.23 25.91 6.23
N PRO A 174 12.54 26.67 7.30
CA PRO A 174 11.65 26.88 8.45
C PRO A 174 10.28 27.46 8.08
N GLU A 175 10.20 28.22 6.98
CA GLU A 175 8.96 28.82 6.48
C GLU A 175 8.13 27.86 5.61
N ALA A 176 8.60 26.64 5.39
CA ALA A 176 7.90 25.66 4.55
C ALA A 176 6.54 25.27 5.16
N ALA A 177 5.46 25.62 4.45
CA ALA A 177 4.10 25.26 4.86
C ALA A 177 3.90 23.71 4.86
N PRO A 178 3.17 23.15 5.84
CA PRO A 178 2.82 21.73 5.86
C PRO A 178 2.07 21.30 4.58
N ARG A 179 2.40 20.12 4.05
CA ARG A 179 1.76 19.51 2.87
C ARG A 179 1.17 18.14 3.14
N MET A 180 1.55 17.52 4.27
CA MET A 180 1.13 16.16 4.62
C MET A 180 -0.14 16.19 5.45
N LEU A 181 -1.16 15.45 4.98
CA LEU A 181 -2.29 15.07 5.80
C LEU A 181 -2.07 13.61 6.24
N THR A 182 -1.75 13.41 7.51
CA THR A 182 -1.48 12.09 8.06
C THR A 182 -2.74 11.41 8.55
N SER A 183 -2.85 10.09 8.33
CA SER A 183 -3.87 9.25 8.95
C SER A 183 -3.21 8.12 9.74
N ARG A 184 -3.92 7.61 10.75
CA ARG A 184 -3.48 6.49 11.56
C ARG A 184 -4.49 5.35 11.46
N GLY A 185 -4.03 4.17 11.07
CA GLY A 185 -4.79 2.93 11.09
C GLY A 185 -4.24 1.97 12.16
N CYS A 186 -5.08 1.02 12.58
CA CYS A 186 -4.69 -0.09 13.44
C CYS A 186 -5.14 -1.39 12.79
N HIS A 187 -4.33 -2.44 12.94
CA HIS A 187 -4.67 -3.79 12.52
C HIS A 187 -4.73 -4.71 13.74
N LEU A 188 -5.66 -5.64 13.70
CA LEU A 188 -5.79 -6.71 14.69
C LEU A 188 -5.41 -8.03 14.03
N VAL A 189 -4.59 -8.82 14.71
CA VAL A 189 -4.31 -10.20 14.32
C VAL A 189 -5.12 -11.12 15.21
N LEU A 190 -6.12 -11.78 14.63
CA LEU A 190 -6.95 -12.76 15.31
C LEU A 190 -6.31 -14.14 15.19
N GLU A 191 -6.31 -14.91 16.27
CA GLU A 191 -5.76 -16.28 16.26
C GLU A 191 -6.55 -17.21 15.36
N GLN A 192 -7.87 -16.97 15.22
CA GLN A 192 -8.73 -17.75 14.35
C GLN A 192 -8.44 -17.48 12.88
N ASN A 193 -8.40 -18.53 12.09
CA ASN A 193 -8.42 -18.42 10.63
C ASN A 193 -9.86 -18.24 10.14
N LEU A 194 -10.27 -17.00 9.92
CA LEU A 194 -11.59 -16.66 9.38
C LEU A 194 -11.64 -16.70 7.84
N CYS A 195 -10.50 -16.92 7.19
CA CYS A 195 -10.34 -17.00 5.74
C CYS A 195 -9.78 -18.38 5.32
N PRO A 196 -10.42 -19.52 5.70
CA PRO A 196 -9.85 -20.86 5.51
C PRO A 196 -9.67 -21.22 4.03
N GLY A 197 -10.48 -20.64 3.13
CA GLY A 197 -10.34 -20.79 1.68
C GLY A 197 -9.27 -19.89 1.04
N GLY A 198 -8.51 -19.12 1.85
CA GLY A 198 -7.50 -18.20 1.33
C GLY A 198 -8.06 -16.94 0.67
N LEU A 199 -9.37 -16.76 0.63
CA LEU A 199 -10.07 -15.59 0.11
C LEU A 199 -10.10 -14.51 1.19
N GLY A 200 -9.61 -13.31 0.87
CA GLY A 200 -9.74 -12.14 1.74
C GLY A 200 -11.07 -11.42 1.52
N LEU A 201 -11.48 -10.64 2.51
CA LEU A 201 -12.68 -9.80 2.46
C LEU A 201 -12.29 -8.33 2.37
N LEU A 202 -12.95 -7.60 1.50
CA LEU A 202 -12.93 -6.14 1.44
C LEU A 202 -14.32 -5.61 1.70
N VAL A 203 -14.50 -4.86 2.78
CA VAL A 203 -15.71 -4.09 3.05
C VAL A 203 -15.44 -2.65 2.63
N PRO A 204 -16.05 -2.17 1.52
CA PRO A 204 -15.72 -0.86 0.95
C PRO A 204 -16.18 0.30 1.82
N SER A 205 -17.18 0.09 2.66
CA SER A 205 -17.66 1.09 3.61
C SER A 205 -18.28 0.41 4.82
N THR A 206 -17.76 0.70 5.99
CA THR A 206 -18.32 0.34 7.29
C THR A 206 -19.36 1.39 7.73
N ALA A 207 -20.05 1.16 8.84
CA ALA A 207 -21.05 2.10 9.37
C ALA A 207 -20.46 3.50 9.68
N ASP A 208 -19.17 3.59 9.95
CA ASP A 208 -18.41 4.84 10.16
C ASP A 208 -17.69 5.35 8.89
N GLY A 209 -17.99 4.78 7.71
CA GLY A 209 -17.50 5.22 6.41
C GLY A 209 -16.07 4.78 6.06
N ARG A 210 -15.44 3.92 6.87
CA ARG A 210 -14.09 3.42 6.59
C ARG A 210 -14.10 2.16 5.75
N VAL A 211 -13.01 1.93 5.03
CA VAL A 211 -12.73 0.66 4.37
C VAL A 211 -12.16 -0.32 5.40
N LEU A 212 -12.56 -1.57 5.35
CA LEU A 212 -12.04 -2.61 6.23
C LEU A 212 -11.62 -3.83 5.41
N PHE A 213 -10.46 -4.34 5.71
CA PHE A 213 -9.95 -5.60 5.18
C PHE A 213 -9.99 -6.72 6.23
N MET A 214 -10.27 -7.93 5.81
CA MET A 214 -10.04 -9.14 6.56
C MET A 214 -9.24 -10.09 5.67
N LEU A 215 -8.00 -10.37 6.04
CA LEU A 215 -7.02 -11.03 5.17
C LEU A 215 -6.49 -12.31 5.84
N PRO A 216 -6.24 -13.39 5.08
CA PRO A 216 -5.49 -14.53 5.59
C PRO A 216 -4.06 -14.10 5.92
N PHE A 217 -3.57 -14.42 7.11
CA PHE A 217 -2.27 -13.98 7.60
C PHE A 217 -1.59 -15.08 8.42
N HIS A 218 -0.64 -15.82 7.82
CA HIS A 218 0.12 -16.88 8.49
C HIS A 218 -0.72 -17.88 9.31
N GLY A 219 -1.80 -18.40 8.74
CA GLY A 219 -2.75 -19.29 9.42
C GLY A 219 -3.72 -18.61 10.38
N ARG A 220 -3.63 -17.30 10.51
CA ARG A 220 -4.47 -16.40 11.31
C ARG A 220 -5.26 -15.47 10.40
N THR A 221 -5.94 -14.49 10.98
CA THR A 221 -6.65 -13.44 10.25
C THR A 221 -6.17 -12.06 10.66
N LEU A 222 -5.78 -11.24 9.70
CA LEU A 222 -5.51 -9.82 9.87
C LEU A 222 -6.78 -9.05 9.56
N VAL A 223 -7.17 -8.12 10.44
CA VAL A 223 -8.34 -7.23 10.29
C VAL A 223 -7.91 -5.78 10.50
N GLY A 224 -8.27 -4.90 9.57
CA GLY A 224 -7.94 -3.46 9.68
C GLY A 224 -8.33 -2.65 8.45
#